data_8267a1970622506f98e664315902c4ad
#
_entry.id   8267a1970622506f98e664315902c4ad
#
_cell.length_a   1.000
_cell.length_b   1.000
_cell.length_c   1.000
_cell.angle_alpha   90.00
_cell.angle_beta   90.00
_cell.angle_gamma   90.00
#
_symmetry.space_group_name_H-M   'P 1'
#
loop_
_entity.id
_entity.type
_entity.pdbx_description
1 polymer ?
#
loop_
_entity_poly.entity_id
_entity_poly.type
_entity_poly.pdbx_seq_one_letter_code
_entity_poly.pdbx_strand_id
1 'polypeptide(L)'
;MQAYTYVEKGKFALLEKPKPVLLHERDAIVKVTLASICSSDLHIKHGSVPRAVPGITVGHEMVGVVESVGSAVTHVKPGDRVTVNVETFCGECFFCKKGFVNNCTDENGGWALGCRIDGGQTEYVRVPFADQGLNKIPDGVTDRQALLVGDVLATGFWAARISEITAEDTVLILGAGPTGICTLLCVMLKQPKRIIVCEKDESRVRFINKHYPEVLTVSPDECLNFVRTNSDHGGADVVLEVAGAESTFRLAWECARPNAIVTVVALSDKAQVLPLPDMYGKNLTFKTGGVDGCNCEETLRLIAEGKLDTEPLITHTYPLSRIEEAYELFENRRDNVIKVAVECS
;
A
#
# COMPACT_ATOMS: atom_id res chain seq x y z
N MET A 1 -13.88 -1.57 -23.85
CA MET A 1 -12.53 -1.58 -23.26
C MET A 1 -12.34 -2.85 -22.43
N GLN A 2 -11.11 -3.35 -22.42
CA GLN A 2 -10.78 -4.48 -21.55
C GLN A 2 -10.71 -4.06 -20.07
N ALA A 3 -11.25 -4.90 -19.18
CA ALA A 3 -11.28 -4.65 -17.74
C ALA A 3 -11.21 -5.96 -16.96
N TYR A 4 -10.26 -6.08 -16.02
CA TYR A 4 -10.15 -7.23 -15.17
C TYR A 4 -11.16 -7.11 -14.02
N THR A 5 -12.11 -8.03 -13.97
CA THR A 5 -13.37 -7.85 -13.25
C THR A 5 -13.55 -8.93 -12.18
N TYR A 6 -13.97 -8.52 -10.98
CA TYR A 6 -14.41 -9.42 -9.92
C TYR A 6 -15.79 -10.00 -10.29
N VAL A 7 -15.84 -11.25 -10.71
CA VAL A 7 -17.09 -11.92 -11.12
C VAL A 7 -17.83 -12.47 -9.89
N GLU A 8 -17.11 -13.24 -9.10
CA GLU A 8 -17.62 -13.89 -7.87
C GLU A 8 -16.43 -14.31 -6.99
N LYS A 9 -16.71 -14.73 -5.77
CA LYS A 9 -15.68 -15.25 -4.87
C LYS A 9 -14.87 -16.36 -5.54
N GLY A 10 -13.55 -16.19 -5.55
CA GLY A 10 -12.59 -17.10 -6.19
C GLY A 10 -12.35 -16.81 -7.67
N LYS A 11 -13.09 -15.88 -8.29
CA LYS A 11 -13.02 -15.68 -9.73
C LYS A 11 -12.94 -14.20 -10.15
N PHE A 12 -11.83 -13.87 -10.78
CA PHE A 12 -11.68 -12.68 -11.62
C PHE A 12 -11.64 -13.11 -13.08
N ALA A 13 -12.02 -12.23 -14.00
CA ALA A 13 -11.96 -12.48 -15.43
C ALA A 13 -11.71 -11.18 -16.22
N LEU A 14 -10.99 -11.27 -17.32
CA LEU A 14 -10.83 -10.17 -18.26
C LEU A 14 -12.09 -10.09 -19.15
N LEU A 15 -12.84 -9.00 -19.00
CA LEU A 15 -14.11 -8.78 -19.68
C LEU A 15 -14.09 -7.51 -20.50
N GLU A 16 -14.95 -7.44 -21.53
CA GLU A 16 -15.26 -6.20 -22.24
C GLU A 16 -16.31 -5.39 -21.46
N LYS A 17 -15.96 -4.14 -21.12
CA LYS A 17 -16.84 -3.19 -20.44
C LYS A 17 -16.96 -1.89 -21.25
N PRO A 18 -18.05 -1.13 -21.11
CA PRO A 18 -18.13 0.20 -21.68
C PRO A 18 -17.07 1.12 -21.06
N LYS A 19 -16.57 2.08 -21.84
CA LYS A 19 -15.70 3.12 -21.33
C LYS A 19 -16.45 3.96 -20.30
N PRO A 20 -15.84 4.29 -19.12
CA PRO A 20 -16.49 5.09 -18.11
C PRO A 20 -16.78 6.51 -18.60
N VAL A 21 -17.82 7.13 -18.01
CA VAL A 21 -18.20 8.51 -18.25
C VAL A 21 -18.13 9.29 -16.93
N LEU A 22 -18.04 10.61 -17.01
CA LEU A 22 -18.16 11.48 -15.85
C LEU A 22 -19.60 11.36 -15.30
N LEU A 23 -19.73 11.04 -14.02
CA LEU A 23 -21.02 10.93 -13.33
C LEU A 23 -21.30 12.17 -12.47
N HIS A 24 -20.25 12.92 -12.11
CA HIS A 24 -20.32 14.10 -11.28
C HIS A 24 -19.35 15.18 -11.76
N GLU A 25 -19.64 16.44 -11.47
CA GLU A 25 -18.78 17.58 -11.86
C GLU A 25 -17.38 17.57 -11.21
N ARG A 26 -17.16 16.77 -10.17
CA ARG A 26 -15.88 16.57 -9.47
C ARG A 26 -15.12 15.32 -9.93
N ASP A 27 -15.59 14.59 -10.92
CA ASP A 27 -14.96 13.38 -11.45
C ASP A 27 -13.89 13.70 -12.47
N ALA A 28 -12.94 12.77 -12.66
CA ALA A 28 -12.09 12.70 -13.82
C ALA A 28 -12.14 11.31 -14.46
N ILE A 29 -11.86 11.25 -15.77
CA ILE A 29 -11.54 10.00 -16.47
C ILE A 29 -10.04 9.99 -16.71
N VAL A 30 -9.39 8.90 -16.27
CA VAL A 30 -7.97 8.67 -16.47
C VAL A 30 -7.78 7.52 -17.47
N LYS A 31 -7.01 7.74 -18.53
CA LYS A 31 -6.48 6.68 -19.38
C LYS A 31 -5.32 6.04 -18.62
N VAL A 32 -5.48 4.80 -18.20
CA VAL A 32 -4.48 4.09 -17.40
C VAL A 32 -3.33 3.67 -18.29
N THR A 33 -2.10 4.02 -17.92
CA THR A 33 -0.87 3.56 -18.59
C THR A 33 -0.30 2.34 -17.92
N LEU A 34 -0.19 2.37 -16.59
CA LEU A 34 0.24 1.24 -15.76
C LEU A 34 -0.72 1.05 -14.59
N ALA A 35 -1.06 -0.20 -14.31
CA ALA A 35 -1.67 -0.63 -13.05
C ALA A 35 -0.72 -1.59 -12.33
N SER A 36 -1.03 -1.95 -11.09
CA SER A 36 -0.27 -2.94 -10.33
C SER A 36 -1.20 -3.93 -9.65
N ILE A 37 -0.66 -5.11 -9.31
CA ILE A 37 -1.36 -6.13 -8.52
C ILE A 37 -0.97 -5.96 -7.06
N CYS A 38 -1.99 -5.88 -6.19
CA CYS A 38 -1.83 -5.79 -4.74
C CYS A 38 -2.35 -7.06 -4.03
N SER A 39 -1.82 -7.34 -2.85
CA SER A 39 -2.34 -8.42 -2.00
C SER A 39 -3.79 -8.18 -1.60
N SER A 40 -4.23 -6.93 -1.52
CA SER A 40 -5.63 -6.58 -1.25
C SER A 40 -6.58 -7.06 -2.37
N ASP A 41 -6.12 -7.12 -3.61
CA ASP A 41 -6.90 -7.71 -4.72
C ASP A 41 -7.12 -9.21 -4.49
N LEU A 42 -6.10 -9.93 -3.96
CA LEU A 42 -6.24 -11.34 -3.59
C LEU A 42 -7.20 -11.52 -2.40
N HIS A 43 -7.19 -10.61 -1.42
CA HIS A 43 -8.18 -10.61 -0.34
C HIS A 43 -9.61 -10.46 -0.88
N ILE A 44 -9.82 -9.60 -1.89
CA ILE A 44 -11.12 -9.49 -2.59
C ILE A 44 -11.44 -10.81 -3.29
N LYS A 45 -10.50 -11.36 -4.07
CA LYS A 45 -10.67 -12.64 -4.78
C LYS A 45 -11.10 -13.76 -3.83
N HIS A 46 -10.47 -13.86 -2.67
CA HIS A 46 -10.75 -14.91 -1.69
C HIS A 46 -11.97 -14.62 -0.79
N GLY A 47 -12.59 -13.44 -0.93
CA GLY A 47 -13.78 -13.04 -0.17
C GLY A 47 -13.51 -12.60 1.25
N SER A 48 -12.28 -12.18 1.56
CA SER A 48 -11.89 -11.63 2.88
C SER A 48 -12.24 -10.15 3.02
N VAL A 49 -12.75 -9.50 1.96
CA VAL A 49 -13.21 -8.11 1.97
C VAL A 49 -14.73 -8.06 1.76
N PRO A 50 -15.54 -8.08 2.84
CA PRO A 50 -17.00 -8.20 2.73
C PRO A 50 -17.68 -7.06 1.97
N ARG A 51 -17.04 -5.88 1.88
CA ARG A 51 -17.55 -4.71 1.16
C ARG A 51 -17.28 -4.72 -0.34
N ALA A 52 -16.47 -5.66 -0.84
CA ALA A 52 -16.19 -5.77 -2.26
C ALA A 52 -17.45 -6.19 -3.04
N VAL A 53 -17.69 -5.53 -4.17
CA VAL A 53 -18.92 -5.69 -4.96
C VAL A 53 -18.62 -6.49 -6.23
N PRO A 54 -19.29 -7.64 -6.48
CA PRO A 54 -19.17 -8.35 -7.75
C PRO A 54 -19.57 -7.47 -8.95
N GLY A 55 -18.87 -7.66 -10.08
CA GLY A 55 -19.08 -6.89 -11.31
C GLY A 55 -18.19 -5.68 -11.47
N ILE A 56 -17.45 -5.24 -10.41
CA ILE A 56 -16.50 -4.13 -10.52
C ILE A 56 -15.21 -4.56 -11.19
N THR A 57 -14.55 -3.61 -11.85
CA THR A 57 -13.16 -3.73 -12.28
C THR A 57 -12.26 -3.65 -11.05
N VAL A 58 -11.32 -4.58 -10.89
CA VAL A 58 -10.40 -4.59 -9.75
C VAL A 58 -9.19 -3.66 -9.97
N GLY A 59 -8.31 -3.58 -8.96
CA GLY A 59 -7.10 -2.76 -8.98
C GLY A 59 -7.31 -1.36 -8.43
N HIS A 60 -6.41 -0.97 -7.52
CA HIS A 60 -6.44 0.31 -6.82
C HIS A 60 -5.07 1.02 -6.82
N GLU A 61 -4.09 0.47 -7.52
CA GLU A 61 -2.78 1.07 -7.77
C GLU A 61 -2.63 1.32 -9.26
N MET A 62 -2.53 2.58 -9.67
CA MET A 62 -2.41 2.94 -11.07
C MET A 62 -1.85 4.33 -11.29
N VAL A 63 -1.28 4.52 -12.46
CA VAL A 63 -0.89 5.80 -13.03
C VAL A 63 -1.47 5.92 -14.43
N GLY A 64 -1.62 7.13 -14.91
CA GLY A 64 -2.15 7.36 -16.26
C GLY A 64 -2.15 8.82 -16.65
N VAL A 65 -2.89 9.10 -17.71
CA VAL A 65 -3.07 10.44 -18.27
C VAL A 65 -4.53 10.85 -18.13
N VAL A 66 -4.77 12.02 -17.59
CA VAL A 66 -6.14 12.59 -17.50
C VAL A 66 -6.69 12.78 -18.91
N GLU A 67 -7.83 12.15 -19.19
CA GLU A 67 -8.50 12.28 -20.48
C GLU A 67 -9.55 13.37 -20.48
N SER A 68 -10.36 13.42 -19.43
CA SER A 68 -11.41 14.43 -19.26
C SER A 68 -11.68 14.68 -17.78
N VAL A 69 -12.20 15.87 -17.48
CA VAL A 69 -12.52 16.29 -16.10
C VAL A 69 -13.92 16.90 -16.07
N GLY A 70 -14.58 16.79 -14.94
CA GLY A 70 -15.83 17.49 -14.65
C GLY A 70 -15.60 18.99 -14.43
N SER A 71 -16.69 19.77 -14.49
CA SER A 71 -16.64 21.25 -14.49
C SER A 71 -16.13 21.86 -13.19
N ALA A 72 -16.16 21.13 -12.06
CA ALA A 72 -15.69 21.59 -10.76
C ALA A 72 -14.23 21.15 -10.45
N VAL A 73 -13.57 20.39 -11.33
CA VAL A 73 -12.18 19.97 -11.15
C VAL A 73 -11.24 21.11 -11.49
N THR A 74 -10.31 21.41 -10.59
CA THR A 74 -9.39 22.56 -10.71
C THR A 74 -7.91 22.18 -10.61
N HIS A 75 -7.59 21.06 -9.96
CA HIS A 75 -6.21 20.65 -9.68
C HIS A 75 -5.52 20.00 -10.88
N VAL A 76 -6.27 19.26 -11.70
CA VAL A 76 -5.76 18.54 -12.88
C VAL A 76 -6.54 18.93 -14.14
N LYS A 77 -5.93 18.71 -15.30
CA LYS A 77 -6.53 18.96 -16.62
C LYS A 77 -6.21 17.83 -17.59
N PRO A 78 -6.95 17.70 -18.69
CA PRO A 78 -6.63 16.74 -19.75
C PRO A 78 -5.17 16.88 -20.22
N GLY A 79 -4.48 15.73 -20.32
CA GLY A 79 -3.08 15.63 -20.68
C GLY A 79 -2.12 15.58 -19.49
N ASP A 80 -2.55 15.89 -18.25
CA ASP A 80 -1.70 15.75 -17.07
C ASP A 80 -1.44 14.27 -16.78
N ARG A 81 -0.17 13.91 -16.50
CA ARG A 81 0.20 12.60 -15.96
C ARG A 81 -0.07 12.56 -14.47
N VAL A 82 -0.73 11.51 -14.00
CA VAL A 82 -1.18 11.42 -12.61
C VAL A 82 -0.98 10.04 -12.01
N THR A 83 -0.70 10.00 -10.71
CA THR A 83 -0.97 8.81 -9.87
C THR A 83 -2.31 8.97 -9.19
N VAL A 84 -2.99 7.85 -8.95
CA VAL A 84 -4.32 7.81 -8.34
C VAL A 84 -4.21 7.34 -6.90
N ASN A 85 -4.83 8.06 -5.97
CA ASN A 85 -4.93 7.64 -4.57
C ASN A 85 -5.80 6.40 -4.44
N VAL A 86 -5.36 5.43 -3.64
CA VAL A 86 -6.19 4.29 -3.23
C VAL A 86 -7.47 4.75 -2.52
N GLU A 87 -7.37 5.83 -1.77
CA GLU A 87 -8.50 6.45 -1.10
C GLU A 87 -8.99 7.68 -1.86
N THR A 88 -10.25 7.63 -2.27
CA THR A 88 -10.98 8.78 -2.74
C THR A 88 -11.76 9.40 -1.59
N PHE A 89 -11.93 10.72 -1.54
CA PHE A 89 -12.62 11.35 -0.41
C PHE A 89 -13.21 12.71 -0.76
N CYS A 90 -14.35 13.03 -0.13
CA CYS A 90 -15.12 14.23 -0.47
C CYS A 90 -14.44 15.56 -0.06
N GLY A 91 -13.54 15.54 0.93
CA GLY A 91 -12.90 16.74 1.49
C GLY A 91 -13.77 17.55 2.46
N GLU A 92 -15.05 17.24 2.61
CA GLU A 92 -16.04 18.10 3.29
C GLU A 92 -16.64 17.50 4.56
N CYS A 93 -16.69 16.16 4.68
CA CYS A 93 -17.26 15.51 5.86
C CYS A 93 -16.37 15.70 7.09
N PHE A 94 -16.92 15.34 8.25
CA PHE A 94 -16.20 15.44 9.53
C PHE A 94 -14.83 14.76 9.48
N PHE A 95 -14.76 13.53 8.98
CA PHE A 95 -13.52 12.76 8.93
C PHE A 95 -12.50 13.38 7.99
N CYS A 96 -12.90 13.78 6.78
CA CYS A 96 -12.01 14.43 5.81
C CYS A 96 -11.40 15.73 6.38
N LYS A 97 -12.22 16.57 7.04
CA LYS A 97 -11.74 17.82 7.67
C LYS A 97 -10.77 17.58 8.82
N LYS A 98 -10.75 16.37 9.40
CA LYS A 98 -9.80 15.96 10.46
C LYS A 98 -8.58 15.22 9.90
N GLY A 99 -8.51 14.98 8.59
CA GLY A 99 -7.45 14.21 7.96
C GLY A 99 -7.63 12.69 8.02
N PHE A 100 -8.79 12.21 8.47
CA PHE A 100 -9.13 10.78 8.55
C PHE A 100 -9.88 10.35 7.29
N VAL A 101 -9.25 10.50 6.13
CA VAL A 101 -9.90 10.36 4.83
C VAL A 101 -10.35 8.93 4.50
N ASN A 102 -9.69 7.92 5.09
CA ASN A 102 -10.12 6.52 5.01
C ASN A 102 -11.55 6.30 5.54
N ASN A 103 -11.98 7.16 6.46
CA ASN A 103 -13.31 7.11 7.06
C ASN A 103 -14.29 8.12 6.41
N CYS A 104 -14.02 8.56 5.19
CA CYS A 104 -14.94 9.43 4.46
C CYS A 104 -16.33 8.80 4.40
N THR A 105 -17.37 9.61 4.71
CA THR A 105 -18.76 9.14 4.78
C THR A 105 -19.48 9.13 3.44
N ASP A 106 -18.85 9.61 2.38
CA ASP A 106 -19.40 9.52 1.03
C ASP A 106 -19.37 8.08 0.51
N GLU A 107 -20.33 7.69 -0.31
CA GLU A 107 -20.41 6.33 -0.88
C GLU A 107 -19.19 5.98 -1.75
N ASN A 108 -18.57 6.98 -2.39
CA ASN A 108 -17.35 6.83 -3.17
C ASN A 108 -16.07 7.12 -2.35
N GLY A 109 -16.20 7.28 -1.02
CA GLY A 109 -15.10 7.67 -0.13
C GLY A 109 -14.34 6.47 0.47
N GLY A 110 -13.11 6.72 0.95
CA GLY A 110 -12.20 5.69 1.46
C GLY A 110 -11.72 4.76 0.35
N TRP A 111 -11.36 3.54 0.67
CA TRP A 111 -10.99 2.53 -0.35
C TRP A 111 -12.23 2.12 -1.15
N ALA A 112 -12.57 2.89 -2.19
CA ALA A 112 -13.68 2.63 -3.08
C ALA A 112 -13.23 2.02 -4.41
N LEU A 113 -12.20 2.58 -5.05
CA LEU A 113 -11.64 2.11 -6.33
C LEU A 113 -11.17 0.66 -6.22
N GLY A 114 -11.59 -0.18 -7.17
CA GLY A 114 -11.25 -1.59 -7.21
C GLY A 114 -11.85 -2.45 -6.10
N CYS A 115 -12.76 -1.89 -5.28
CA CYS A 115 -13.45 -2.56 -4.18
C CYS A 115 -14.98 -2.42 -4.26
N ARG A 116 -15.49 -1.18 -4.32
CA ARG A 116 -16.93 -0.87 -4.37
C ARG A 116 -17.34 -0.23 -5.69
N ILE A 117 -16.41 0.42 -6.36
CA ILE A 117 -16.54 1.00 -7.69
C ILE A 117 -15.41 0.50 -8.58
N ASP A 118 -15.55 0.67 -9.89
CA ASP A 118 -14.54 0.23 -10.86
C ASP A 118 -13.16 0.82 -10.55
N GLY A 119 -12.14 -0.05 -10.57
CA GLY A 119 -10.74 0.27 -10.34
C GLY A 119 -9.92 0.39 -11.62
N GLY A 120 -8.58 0.26 -11.49
CA GLY A 120 -7.62 0.63 -12.52
C GLY A 120 -6.98 -0.50 -13.32
N GLN A 121 -7.32 -1.76 -13.10
CA GLN A 121 -6.82 -2.85 -13.98
C GLN A 121 -7.66 -2.92 -15.26
N THR A 122 -7.58 -1.84 -16.04
CA THR A 122 -8.38 -1.55 -17.25
C THR A 122 -7.71 -0.42 -18.05
N GLU A 123 -8.20 -0.18 -19.27
CA GLU A 123 -7.71 0.92 -20.12
C GLU A 123 -8.14 2.32 -19.61
N TYR A 124 -9.31 2.45 -18.96
CA TYR A 124 -9.83 3.74 -18.46
C TYR A 124 -10.55 3.54 -17.12
N VAL A 125 -10.34 4.48 -16.22
CA VAL A 125 -11.00 4.53 -14.91
C VAL A 125 -11.63 5.88 -14.63
N ARG A 126 -12.81 5.89 -13.99
CA ARG A 126 -13.41 7.10 -13.42
C ARG A 126 -12.92 7.27 -11.98
N VAL A 127 -12.32 8.40 -11.70
CA VAL A 127 -11.84 8.77 -10.36
C VAL A 127 -12.78 9.83 -9.79
N PRO A 128 -13.57 9.53 -8.75
CA PRO A 128 -14.37 10.52 -8.06
C PRO A 128 -13.49 11.47 -7.25
N PHE A 129 -14.01 12.69 -7.00
CA PHE A 129 -13.28 13.71 -6.22
C PHE A 129 -11.85 13.94 -6.76
N ALA A 130 -11.74 14.22 -8.05
CA ALA A 130 -10.46 14.23 -8.78
C ALA A 130 -9.40 15.17 -8.16
N ASP A 131 -9.81 16.31 -7.58
CA ASP A 131 -8.88 17.24 -6.91
C ASP A 131 -8.23 16.64 -5.65
N GLN A 132 -8.83 15.62 -5.05
CA GLN A 132 -8.29 14.87 -3.92
C GLN A 132 -7.70 13.51 -4.33
N GLY A 133 -8.27 12.89 -5.37
CA GLY A 133 -7.92 11.54 -5.82
C GLY A 133 -6.73 11.46 -6.78
N LEU A 134 -6.34 12.57 -7.40
CA LEU A 134 -5.29 12.62 -8.42
C LEU A 134 -4.13 13.51 -8.01
N ASN A 135 -2.91 13.03 -8.21
CA ASN A 135 -1.70 13.80 -7.96
C ASN A 135 -0.83 13.82 -9.21
N LYS A 136 -0.41 15.01 -9.64
CA LYS A 136 0.43 15.18 -10.83
C LYS A 136 1.80 14.55 -10.61
N ILE A 137 2.23 13.74 -11.57
CA ILE A 137 3.57 13.16 -11.58
C ILE A 137 4.53 14.26 -12.07
N PRO A 138 5.55 14.63 -11.25
CA PRO A 138 6.53 15.64 -11.62
C PRO A 138 7.31 15.27 -12.91
N ASP A 139 7.76 16.29 -13.63
CA ASP A 139 8.68 16.08 -14.73
C ASP A 139 9.95 15.36 -14.24
N GLY A 140 10.41 14.38 -15.04
CA GLY A 140 11.56 13.53 -14.68
C GLY A 140 11.24 12.29 -13.84
N VAL A 141 10.05 12.20 -13.24
CA VAL A 141 9.56 10.98 -12.58
C VAL A 141 8.86 10.10 -13.61
N THR A 142 9.26 8.83 -13.70
CA THR A 142 8.65 7.85 -14.61
C THR A 142 7.33 7.32 -14.06
N ASP A 143 6.48 6.76 -14.93
CA ASP A 143 5.25 6.08 -14.51
C ASP A 143 5.56 4.90 -13.58
N ARG A 144 6.66 4.18 -13.81
CA ARG A 144 7.10 3.07 -12.95
C ARG A 144 7.45 3.54 -11.54
N GLN A 145 8.19 4.65 -11.41
CA GLN A 145 8.51 5.25 -10.10
C GLN A 145 7.28 5.76 -9.37
N ALA A 146 6.27 6.25 -10.10
CA ALA A 146 5.04 6.78 -9.52
C ALA A 146 3.97 5.71 -9.25
N LEU A 147 4.09 4.49 -9.82
CA LEU A 147 3.04 3.46 -9.79
C LEU A 147 2.59 3.07 -8.38
N LEU A 148 3.54 2.97 -7.46
CA LEU A 148 3.28 2.49 -6.10
C LEU A 148 2.93 3.62 -5.10
N VAL A 149 2.95 4.88 -5.56
CA VAL A 149 2.76 6.07 -4.72
C VAL A 149 1.35 6.11 -4.12
N GLY A 150 0.33 5.75 -4.90
CA GLY A 150 -1.07 5.91 -4.49
C GLY A 150 -1.54 4.95 -3.41
N ASP A 151 -0.84 3.83 -3.16
CA ASP A 151 -1.23 2.81 -2.17
C ASP A 151 -0.07 2.36 -1.30
N VAL A 152 0.76 1.39 -1.75
CA VAL A 152 1.72 0.74 -0.83
C VAL A 152 2.79 1.69 -0.32
N LEU A 153 3.23 2.68 -1.11
CA LEU A 153 4.16 3.70 -0.63
C LEU A 153 3.46 4.68 0.31
N ALA A 154 2.22 5.12 -0.02
CA ALA A 154 1.42 5.95 0.88
C ALA A 154 1.15 5.24 2.21
N THR A 155 0.86 3.94 2.17
CA THR A 155 0.67 3.09 3.35
C THR A 155 1.93 3.03 4.21
N GLY A 156 3.10 2.79 3.60
CA GLY A 156 4.38 2.79 4.30
C GLY A 156 4.73 4.16 4.90
N PHE A 157 4.45 5.23 4.18
CA PHE A 157 4.69 6.59 4.64
C PHE A 157 3.80 6.96 5.83
N TRP A 158 2.49 6.64 5.74
CA TRP A 158 1.56 6.80 6.84
C TRP A 158 1.97 5.99 8.07
N ALA A 159 2.33 4.70 7.89
CA ALA A 159 2.77 3.83 8.97
C ALA A 159 4.00 4.38 9.69
N ALA A 160 5.03 4.82 8.96
CA ALA A 160 6.22 5.44 9.54
C ALA A 160 5.91 6.74 10.27
N ARG A 161 4.95 7.55 9.75
CA ARG A 161 4.53 8.81 10.37
C ARG A 161 3.82 8.59 11.69
N ILE A 162 2.82 7.69 11.75
CA ILE A 162 2.05 7.46 12.97
C ILE A 162 2.85 6.70 14.04
N SER A 163 3.94 6.03 13.66
CA SER A 163 4.81 5.30 14.57
C SER A 163 5.76 6.19 15.39
N GLU A 164 5.77 7.51 15.14
CA GLU A 164 6.52 8.51 15.93
C GLU A 164 8.02 8.21 16.03
N ILE A 165 8.60 7.61 14.98
CA ILE A 165 9.99 7.14 14.93
C ILE A 165 10.96 8.32 15.11
N THR A 166 11.94 8.12 16.00
CA THR A 166 13.05 9.05 16.28
C THR A 166 14.40 8.46 15.87
N ALA A 167 15.44 9.32 15.87
CA ALA A 167 16.80 8.90 15.55
C ALA A 167 17.45 7.95 16.61
N GLU A 168 16.87 7.87 17.80
CA GLU A 168 17.36 7.01 18.88
C GLU A 168 16.79 5.58 18.82
N ASP A 169 15.74 5.36 18.00
CA ASP A 169 14.96 4.15 18.04
C ASP A 169 15.64 2.96 17.32
N THR A 170 15.42 1.77 17.88
CA THR A 170 15.50 0.49 17.18
C THR A 170 14.12 0.16 16.62
N VAL A 171 14.00 0.11 15.30
CA VAL A 171 12.74 -0.19 14.58
C VAL A 171 12.77 -1.61 14.06
N LEU A 172 11.74 -2.39 14.38
CA LEU A 172 11.50 -3.72 13.83
C LEU A 172 10.36 -3.68 12.80
N ILE A 173 10.61 -4.20 11.60
CA ILE A 173 9.59 -4.38 10.56
C ILE A 173 9.36 -5.88 10.38
N LEU A 174 8.12 -6.35 10.56
CA LEU A 174 7.74 -7.76 10.39
C LEU A 174 7.11 -7.96 9.02
N GLY A 175 7.86 -8.55 8.12
CA GLY A 175 7.51 -8.82 6.73
C GLY A 175 8.21 -7.88 5.74
N ALA A 176 8.76 -8.47 4.66
CA ALA A 176 9.38 -7.76 3.54
C ALA A 176 8.62 -8.00 2.22
N GLY A 177 7.30 -8.03 2.30
CA GLY A 177 6.44 -7.91 1.12
C GLY A 177 6.50 -6.49 0.53
N PRO A 178 5.78 -6.21 -0.56
CA PRO A 178 5.78 -4.87 -1.17
C PRO A 178 5.52 -3.74 -0.17
N THR A 179 4.48 -3.88 0.65
CA THR A 179 4.16 -2.90 1.71
C THR A 179 5.28 -2.81 2.75
N GLY A 180 5.90 -3.94 3.12
CA GLY A 180 7.02 -3.96 4.08
C GLY A 180 8.24 -3.23 3.55
N ILE A 181 8.59 -3.40 2.28
CA ILE A 181 9.73 -2.69 1.67
C ILE A 181 9.39 -1.20 1.51
N CYS A 182 8.17 -0.83 1.10
CA CYS A 182 7.75 0.58 1.08
C CYS A 182 7.78 1.20 2.49
N THR A 183 7.38 0.43 3.52
CA THR A 183 7.49 0.86 4.92
C THR A 183 8.96 1.07 5.31
N LEU A 184 9.85 0.14 4.94
CA LEU A 184 11.30 0.26 5.16
C LEU A 184 11.85 1.55 4.56
N LEU A 185 11.53 1.85 3.29
CA LEU A 185 11.96 3.08 2.62
C LEU A 185 11.53 4.34 3.41
N CYS A 186 10.29 4.34 3.90
CA CYS A 186 9.76 5.47 4.67
C CYS A 186 10.35 5.56 6.10
N VAL A 187 10.67 4.42 6.72
CA VAL A 187 11.38 4.35 8.00
C VAL A 187 12.81 4.89 7.86
N MET A 188 13.51 4.56 6.77
CA MET A 188 14.85 5.07 6.50
C MET A 188 14.91 6.60 6.40
N LEU A 189 13.84 7.26 5.91
CA LEU A 189 13.73 8.73 5.92
C LEU A 189 13.76 9.34 7.34
N LYS A 190 13.39 8.56 8.37
CA LYS A 190 13.44 8.99 9.77
C LYS A 190 14.81 8.82 10.41
N GLN A 191 15.74 8.12 9.74
CA GLN A 191 17.11 7.87 10.19
C GLN A 191 17.19 7.29 11.61
N PRO A 192 16.42 6.22 11.95
CA PRO A 192 16.50 5.62 13.27
C PRO A 192 17.90 5.03 13.49
N LYS A 193 18.25 4.83 14.77
CA LYS A 193 19.54 4.24 15.18
C LYS A 193 19.77 2.86 14.56
N ARG A 194 18.71 2.06 14.42
CA ARG A 194 18.79 0.70 13.87
C ARG A 194 17.47 0.28 13.23
N ILE A 195 17.56 -0.41 12.12
CA ILE A 195 16.42 -1.03 11.45
C ILE A 195 16.67 -2.54 11.36
N ILE A 196 15.69 -3.33 11.82
CA ILE A 196 15.68 -4.78 11.73
C ILE A 196 14.46 -5.18 10.91
N VAL A 197 14.66 -6.03 9.89
CA VAL A 197 13.58 -6.61 9.08
C VAL A 197 13.51 -8.11 9.33
N CYS A 198 12.37 -8.59 9.81
CA CYS A 198 12.09 -10.00 9.98
C CYS A 198 11.34 -10.54 8.76
N GLU A 199 11.94 -11.47 8.04
CA GLU A 199 11.35 -12.08 6.84
C GLU A 199 11.74 -13.56 6.76
N LYS A 200 10.80 -14.40 6.28
CA LYS A 200 11.01 -15.84 6.09
C LYS A 200 11.42 -16.22 4.66
N ASP A 201 11.08 -15.38 3.68
CA ASP A 201 11.38 -15.62 2.27
C ASP A 201 12.80 -15.19 1.96
N GLU A 202 13.67 -16.16 1.66
CA GLU A 202 15.08 -15.91 1.37
C GLU A 202 15.31 -14.99 0.18
N SER A 203 14.42 -14.98 -0.82
CA SER A 203 14.55 -14.10 -1.99
C SER A 203 14.37 -12.64 -1.60
N ARG A 204 13.44 -12.35 -0.70
CA ARG A 204 13.18 -11.02 -0.13
C ARG A 204 14.30 -10.60 0.81
N VAL A 205 14.82 -11.52 1.62
CA VAL A 205 16.01 -11.26 2.46
C VAL A 205 17.20 -10.88 1.57
N ARG A 206 17.45 -11.63 0.49
CA ARG A 206 18.51 -11.29 -0.49
C ARG A 206 18.27 -9.92 -1.13
N PHE A 207 17.01 -9.58 -1.45
CA PHE A 207 16.66 -8.26 -2.00
C PHE A 207 17.01 -7.14 -1.01
N ILE A 208 16.59 -7.26 0.26
CA ILE A 208 16.93 -6.29 1.32
C ILE A 208 18.44 -6.13 1.44
N ASN A 209 19.17 -7.23 1.63
CA ASN A 209 20.63 -7.21 1.83
C ASN A 209 21.39 -6.61 0.65
N LYS A 210 20.87 -6.77 -0.58
CA LYS A 210 21.47 -6.21 -1.79
C LYS A 210 21.24 -4.70 -1.91
N HIS A 211 20.02 -4.23 -1.63
CA HIS A 211 19.61 -2.86 -1.89
C HIS A 211 19.76 -1.95 -0.66
N TYR A 212 19.73 -2.51 0.56
CA TYR A 212 19.76 -1.80 1.83
C TYR A 212 20.73 -2.50 2.82
N PRO A 213 22.04 -2.50 2.54
CA PRO A 213 23.02 -3.29 3.29
C PRO A 213 23.18 -2.85 4.75
N GLU A 214 22.71 -1.65 5.11
CA GLU A 214 22.68 -1.13 6.48
C GLU A 214 21.55 -1.70 7.33
N VAL A 215 20.58 -2.37 6.71
CA VAL A 215 19.42 -2.96 7.38
C VAL A 215 19.77 -4.38 7.85
N LEU A 216 19.49 -4.67 9.11
CA LEU A 216 19.67 -6.01 9.65
C LEU A 216 18.50 -6.90 9.28
N THR A 217 18.76 -8.10 8.79
CA THR A 217 17.71 -9.08 8.47
C THR A 217 17.77 -10.28 9.42
N VAL A 218 16.61 -10.84 9.77
CA VAL A 218 16.50 -11.98 10.69
C VAL A 218 15.32 -12.87 10.30
N SER A 219 15.47 -14.19 10.55
CA SER A 219 14.37 -15.15 10.41
C SER A 219 13.33 -15.02 11.54
N PRO A 220 12.07 -15.42 11.33
CA PRO A 220 11.04 -15.39 12.39
C PRO A 220 11.43 -16.17 13.65
N ASP A 221 12.08 -17.32 13.48
CA ASP A 221 12.45 -18.21 14.60
C ASP A 221 13.51 -17.60 15.52
N GLU A 222 14.39 -16.75 14.95
CA GLU A 222 15.46 -16.09 15.70
C GLU A 222 15.10 -14.67 16.13
N CYS A 223 14.00 -14.10 15.60
CA CYS A 223 13.68 -12.69 15.68
C CYS A 223 13.65 -12.15 17.12
N LEU A 224 12.95 -12.83 18.04
CA LEU A 224 12.81 -12.35 19.40
C LEU A 224 14.17 -12.23 20.11
N ASN A 225 15.00 -13.25 19.99
CA ASN A 225 16.33 -13.23 20.60
C ASN A 225 17.26 -12.21 19.91
N PHE A 226 17.21 -12.15 18.60
CA PHE A 226 17.99 -11.21 17.79
C PHE A 226 17.66 -9.76 18.14
N VAL A 227 16.36 -9.40 18.24
CA VAL A 227 15.94 -8.05 18.61
C VAL A 227 16.40 -7.70 20.02
N ARG A 228 16.26 -8.63 20.99
CA ARG A 228 16.69 -8.40 22.37
C ARG A 228 18.19 -8.13 22.49
N THR A 229 19.00 -8.80 21.70
CA THR A 229 20.47 -8.62 21.71
C THR A 229 20.97 -7.44 20.89
N ASN A 230 20.18 -7.03 19.89
CA ASN A 230 20.52 -5.94 18.99
C ASN A 230 19.72 -4.65 19.23
N SER A 231 19.15 -4.49 20.41
CA SER A 231 18.48 -3.27 20.85
C SER A 231 19.04 -2.81 22.20
N ASP A 232 18.90 -1.52 22.49
CA ASP A 232 19.50 -0.94 23.69
C ASP A 232 18.70 -1.29 24.98
N HIS A 233 17.43 -1.62 24.82
CA HIS A 233 16.48 -1.81 25.93
C HIS A 233 15.81 -3.18 25.95
N GLY A 234 16.44 -4.19 25.36
CA GLY A 234 15.97 -5.57 25.36
C GLY A 234 14.70 -5.81 24.53
N GLY A 235 14.41 -4.94 23.56
CA GLY A 235 13.32 -5.01 22.62
C GLY A 235 13.28 -3.78 21.72
N ALA A 236 12.52 -3.81 20.64
CA ALA A 236 12.38 -2.72 19.70
C ALA A 236 11.55 -1.56 20.32
N ASP A 237 11.94 -0.33 20.02
CA ASP A 237 11.23 0.89 20.41
C ASP A 237 9.95 1.07 19.59
N VAL A 238 10.02 0.70 18.33
CA VAL A 238 8.89 0.72 17.39
C VAL A 238 8.84 -0.60 16.64
N VAL A 239 7.65 -1.20 16.55
CA VAL A 239 7.40 -2.41 15.76
C VAL A 239 6.32 -2.12 14.73
N LEU A 240 6.60 -2.40 13.46
CA LEU A 240 5.67 -2.28 12.34
C LEU A 240 5.31 -3.68 11.85
N GLU A 241 4.05 -4.10 12.07
CA GLU A 241 3.53 -5.38 11.58
C GLU A 241 2.91 -5.16 10.19
N VAL A 242 3.55 -5.71 9.17
CA VAL A 242 3.17 -5.53 7.76
C VAL A 242 3.00 -6.86 7.00
N ALA A 243 2.91 -7.98 7.72
CA ALA A 243 2.76 -9.32 7.14
C ALA A 243 1.34 -9.89 7.23
N GLY A 244 0.56 -9.47 8.25
CA GLY A 244 -0.85 -9.86 8.41
C GLY A 244 -1.09 -11.26 8.94
N ALA A 245 -0.08 -11.94 9.51
CA ALA A 245 -0.22 -13.27 10.06
C ALA A 245 -0.39 -13.25 11.59
N GLU A 246 -1.08 -14.25 12.14
CA GLU A 246 -1.23 -14.40 13.59
C GLU A 246 0.13 -14.52 14.31
N SER A 247 1.07 -15.26 13.71
CA SER A 247 2.42 -15.42 14.24
C SER A 247 3.22 -14.11 14.26
N THR A 248 3.07 -13.26 13.26
CA THR A 248 3.76 -11.96 13.20
C THR A 248 3.11 -10.93 14.12
N PHE A 249 1.78 -10.96 14.30
CA PHE A 249 1.13 -10.13 15.31
C PHE A 249 1.60 -10.44 16.72
N ARG A 250 1.70 -11.75 17.05
CA ARG A 250 2.25 -12.20 18.33
C ARG A 250 3.71 -11.74 18.50
N LEU A 251 4.54 -11.97 17.49
CA LEU A 251 5.94 -11.57 17.50
C LEU A 251 6.10 -10.05 17.67
N ALA A 252 5.16 -9.26 17.13
CA ALA A 252 5.21 -7.81 17.22
C ALA A 252 5.21 -7.31 18.68
N TRP A 253 4.29 -7.79 19.50
CA TRP A 253 4.24 -7.35 20.89
C TRP A 253 5.28 -8.08 21.79
N GLU A 254 5.72 -9.28 21.42
CA GLU A 254 6.80 -9.98 22.13
C GLU A 254 8.15 -9.27 21.96
N CYS A 255 8.46 -8.81 20.74
CA CYS A 255 9.70 -8.10 20.41
C CYS A 255 9.72 -6.63 20.87
N ALA A 256 8.56 -6.06 21.16
CA ALA A 256 8.45 -4.68 21.65
C ALA A 256 8.99 -4.55 23.09
N ARG A 257 9.84 -3.53 23.36
CA ARG A 257 10.21 -3.20 24.75
C ARG A 257 9.03 -2.62 25.53
N PRO A 258 9.12 -2.50 26.87
CA PRO A 258 8.11 -1.71 27.62
C PRO A 258 8.00 -0.27 27.07
N ASN A 259 6.76 0.24 27.04
CA ASN A 259 6.38 1.55 26.47
C ASN A 259 6.72 1.74 24.98
N ALA A 260 6.82 0.66 24.22
CA ALA A 260 7.01 0.72 22.77
C ALA A 260 5.71 1.02 22.01
N ILE A 261 5.85 1.46 20.76
CA ILE A 261 4.74 1.60 19.81
C ILE A 261 4.72 0.36 18.90
N VAL A 262 3.55 -0.27 18.81
CA VAL A 262 3.28 -1.37 17.87
C VAL A 262 2.26 -0.89 16.84
N THR A 263 2.69 -0.73 15.59
CA THR A 263 1.83 -0.29 14.48
C THR A 263 1.47 -1.50 13.62
N VAL A 264 0.17 -1.84 13.57
CA VAL A 264 -0.36 -2.95 12.77
C VAL A 264 -0.93 -2.38 11.48
N VAL A 265 -0.25 -2.65 10.37
CA VAL A 265 -0.55 -2.07 9.04
C VAL A 265 -1.23 -3.09 8.13
N ALA A 266 -0.83 -4.36 8.24
CA ALA A 266 -1.32 -5.38 7.34
C ALA A 266 -2.80 -5.72 7.57
N LEU A 267 -3.51 -5.98 6.48
CA LEU A 267 -4.86 -6.55 6.53
C LEU A 267 -4.77 -8.00 7.01
N SER A 268 -5.50 -8.32 8.08
CA SER A 268 -5.57 -9.67 8.63
C SER A 268 -6.88 -10.36 8.26
N ASP A 269 -6.80 -11.61 7.82
CA ASP A 269 -7.98 -12.44 7.48
C ASP A 269 -8.67 -13.03 8.72
N LYS A 270 -8.01 -12.98 9.87
CA LYS A 270 -8.48 -13.60 11.12
C LYS A 270 -8.41 -12.62 12.28
N ALA A 271 -9.27 -12.83 13.27
CA ALA A 271 -9.19 -12.11 14.54
C ALA A 271 -7.82 -12.34 15.19
N GLN A 272 -7.23 -11.25 15.69
CA GLN A 272 -5.98 -11.28 16.43
C GLN A 272 -6.27 -11.15 17.94
N VAL A 273 -5.50 -11.85 18.76
CA VAL A 273 -5.69 -11.87 20.21
C VAL A 273 -4.64 -11.01 20.89
N LEU A 274 -5.07 -10.09 21.74
CA LEU A 274 -4.22 -9.38 22.69
C LEU A 274 -4.23 -10.13 24.04
N PRO A 275 -3.18 -10.89 24.38
CA PRO A 275 -3.11 -11.63 25.63
C PRO A 275 -2.73 -10.68 26.79
N LEU A 276 -3.68 -9.91 27.28
CA LEU A 276 -3.46 -8.86 28.26
C LEU A 276 -2.69 -9.32 29.53
N PRO A 277 -2.90 -10.55 30.06
CA PRO A 277 -2.09 -11.02 31.18
C PRO A 277 -0.59 -11.07 30.89
N ASP A 278 -0.20 -11.50 29.63
CA ASP A 278 1.20 -11.64 29.22
C ASP A 278 1.84 -10.28 28.91
N MET A 279 1.00 -9.28 28.61
CA MET A 279 1.41 -7.92 28.26
C MET A 279 1.37 -6.97 29.47
N TYR A 280 0.87 -7.42 30.61
CA TYR A 280 0.74 -6.59 31.81
C TYR A 280 2.09 -6.02 32.23
N GLY A 281 2.15 -4.70 32.40
CA GLY A 281 3.40 -4.00 32.72
C GLY A 281 4.27 -3.60 31.53
N LYS A 282 3.98 -4.06 30.30
CA LYS A 282 4.67 -3.55 29.10
C LYS A 282 4.22 -2.15 28.67
N ASN A 283 3.00 -1.72 29.04
CA ASN A 283 2.44 -0.41 28.73
C ASN A 283 2.56 -0.05 27.22
N LEU A 284 2.24 -1.00 26.34
CA LEU A 284 2.38 -0.82 24.89
C LEU A 284 1.31 0.12 24.34
N THR A 285 1.69 0.90 23.32
CA THR A 285 0.76 1.67 22.49
C THR A 285 0.53 0.90 21.18
N PHE A 286 -0.72 0.49 20.91
CA PHE A 286 -1.11 -0.09 19.64
C PHE A 286 -1.74 0.96 18.73
N LYS A 287 -1.26 1.02 17.48
CA LYS A 287 -1.85 1.82 16.40
C LYS A 287 -2.22 0.89 15.26
N THR A 288 -3.42 1.00 14.73
CA THR A 288 -3.89 0.15 13.64
C THR A 288 -4.86 0.91 12.75
N GLY A 289 -4.96 0.50 11.50
CA GLY A 289 -5.90 1.09 10.55
C GLY A 289 -5.44 0.91 9.10
N GLY A 290 -6.24 1.44 8.19
CA GLY A 290 -5.87 1.68 6.80
C GLY A 290 -5.18 3.03 6.65
N VAL A 291 -4.51 3.25 5.54
CA VAL A 291 -3.83 4.51 5.23
C VAL A 291 -4.81 5.68 5.34
N ASP A 292 -4.36 6.78 5.95
CA ASP A 292 -5.09 8.04 6.02
C ASP A 292 -4.27 9.18 5.39
N GLY A 293 -4.91 9.99 4.59
CA GLY A 293 -4.31 11.18 4.02
C GLY A 293 -3.13 10.85 3.13
N CYS A 294 -3.36 10.10 2.08
CA CYS A 294 -2.34 9.73 1.11
C CYS A 294 -1.43 10.93 0.79
N ASN A 295 -0.22 10.92 1.32
CA ASN A 295 0.76 11.99 1.14
C ASN A 295 1.47 11.87 -0.22
N CYS A 296 0.69 11.69 -1.30
CA CYS A 296 1.22 11.39 -2.63
C CYS A 296 2.07 12.53 -3.20
N GLU A 297 1.69 13.79 -2.99
CA GLU A 297 2.49 14.92 -3.45
C GLU A 297 3.86 14.95 -2.76
N GLU A 298 3.91 14.70 -1.44
CA GLU A 298 5.15 14.66 -0.69
C GLU A 298 6.03 13.50 -1.11
N THR A 299 5.46 12.29 -1.28
CA THR A 299 6.22 11.11 -1.72
C THR A 299 6.70 11.23 -3.16
N LEU A 300 5.90 11.81 -4.08
CA LEU A 300 6.34 12.13 -5.45
C LEU A 300 7.50 13.13 -5.45
N ARG A 301 7.45 14.15 -4.61
CA ARG A 301 8.57 15.10 -4.43
C ARG A 301 9.83 14.39 -3.93
N LEU A 302 9.71 13.49 -2.94
CA LEU A 302 10.85 12.72 -2.43
C LEU A 302 11.43 11.78 -3.49
N ILE A 303 10.60 11.23 -4.38
CA ILE A 303 11.07 10.46 -5.55
C ILE A 303 11.81 11.37 -6.52
N ALA A 304 11.25 12.53 -6.86
CA ALA A 304 11.90 13.49 -7.74
C ALA A 304 13.25 14.00 -7.20
N GLU A 305 13.38 14.08 -5.87
CA GLU A 305 14.63 14.43 -5.18
C GLU A 305 15.62 13.25 -5.06
N GLY A 306 15.26 12.04 -5.53
CA GLY A 306 16.07 10.82 -5.42
C GLY A 306 16.19 10.27 -3.99
N LYS A 307 15.30 10.67 -3.08
CA LYS A 307 15.27 10.21 -1.68
C LYS A 307 14.45 8.94 -1.47
N LEU A 308 13.54 8.64 -2.39
CA LEU A 308 12.76 7.42 -2.46
C LEU A 308 12.87 6.82 -3.87
N ASP A 309 13.01 5.51 -3.95
CA ASP A 309 12.99 4.77 -5.22
C ASP A 309 12.22 3.48 -5.03
N THR A 310 11.06 3.40 -5.67
CA THR A 310 10.18 2.22 -5.65
C THR A 310 10.32 1.36 -6.91
N GLU A 311 11.04 1.81 -7.91
CA GLU A 311 11.16 1.12 -9.20
C GLU A 311 11.76 -0.30 -9.07
N PRO A 312 12.78 -0.56 -8.20
CA PRO A 312 13.32 -1.90 -8.00
C PRO A 312 12.30 -2.93 -7.48
N LEU A 313 11.19 -2.47 -6.87
CA LEU A 313 10.14 -3.36 -6.39
C LEU A 313 9.31 -3.95 -7.53
N ILE A 314 9.27 -3.30 -8.69
CA ILE A 314 8.52 -3.77 -9.85
C ILE A 314 9.36 -4.79 -10.59
N THR A 315 9.26 -6.05 -10.17
CA THR A 315 10.09 -7.16 -10.68
C THR A 315 9.59 -7.74 -12.00
N HIS A 316 8.28 -7.62 -12.27
CA HIS A 316 7.63 -8.19 -13.44
C HIS A 316 6.70 -7.19 -14.12
N THR A 317 6.53 -7.34 -15.42
CA THR A 317 5.59 -6.51 -16.21
C THR A 317 4.85 -7.41 -17.18
N TYR A 318 3.53 -7.24 -17.25
CA TYR A 318 2.64 -7.97 -18.15
C TYR A 318 1.70 -7.00 -18.87
N PRO A 319 1.32 -7.27 -20.12
CA PRO A 319 0.23 -6.55 -20.75
C PRO A 319 -1.10 -6.94 -20.11
N LEU A 320 -2.09 -6.05 -20.13
CA LEU A 320 -3.44 -6.30 -19.58
C LEU A 320 -4.07 -7.57 -20.14
N SER A 321 -3.83 -7.89 -21.41
CA SER A 321 -4.31 -9.12 -22.06
C SER A 321 -3.79 -10.42 -21.42
N ARG A 322 -2.73 -10.34 -20.61
CA ARG A 322 -2.14 -11.48 -19.90
C ARG A 322 -2.21 -11.30 -18.37
N ILE A 323 -3.14 -10.52 -17.88
CA ILE A 323 -3.26 -10.22 -16.45
C ILE A 323 -3.54 -11.46 -15.60
N GLU A 324 -4.21 -12.47 -16.16
CA GLU A 324 -4.47 -13.73 -15.45
C GLU A 324 -3.17 -14.48 -15.10
N GLU A 325 -2.21 -14.50 -16.05
CA GLU A 325 -0.87 -15.07 -15.81
C GLU A 325 -0.10 -14.27 -14.75
N ALA A 326 -0.23 -12.94 -14.79
CA ALA A 326 0.37 -12.04 -13.81
C ALA A 326 -0.16 -12.32 -12.40
N TYR A 327 -1.47 -12.53 -12.26
CA TYR A 327 -2.09 -12.92 -10.99
C TYR A 327 -1.62 -14.30 -10.52
N GLU A 328 -1.53 -15.27 -11.42
CA GLU A 328 -1.03 -16.61 -11.08
C GLU A 328 0.41 -16.56 -10.56
N LEU A 329 1.28 -15.79 -11.21
CA LEU A 329 2.65 -15.58 -10.77
C LEU A 329 2.70 -14.91 -9.39
N PHE A 330 1.92 -13.82 -9.19
CA PHE A 330 1.91 -13.04 -7.96
C PHE A 330 1.33 -13.82 -6.77
N GLU A 331 0.19 -14.49 -6.95
CA GLU A 331 -0.49 -15.27 -5.91
C GLU A 331 0.39 -16.45 -5.44
N ASN A 332 1.06 -17.13 -6.37
CA ASN A 332 1.93 -18.28 -6.07
C ASN A 332 3.38 -17.86 -5.71
N ARG A 333 3.68 -16.57 -5.65
CA ARG A 333 5.00 -16.03 -5.29
C ARG A 333 6.16 -16.65 -6.09
N ARG A 334 5.94 -16.89 -7.40
CA ARG A 334 6.95 -17.48 -8.29
C ARG A 334 7.97 -16.43 -8.73
N ASP A 335 9.12 -16.87 -9.20
CA ASP A 335 10.19 -16.07 -9.83
C ASP A 335 10.65 -14.86 -9.00
N ASN A 336 10.67 -15.00 -7.66
CA ASN A 336 11.04 -13.95 -6.72
C ASN A 336 10.21 -12.66 -6.90
N VAL A 337 8.94 -12.78 -7.27
CA VAL A 337 8.06 -11.64 -7.48
C VAL A 337 7.90 -10.79 -6.22
N ILE A 338 8.05 -9.48 -6.37
CA ILE A 338 7.72 -8.48 -5.36
C ILE A 338 6.47 -7.72 -5.79
N LYS A 339 6.52 -7.00 -6.90
CA LYS A 339 5.39 -6.31 -7.52
C LYS A 339 5.31 -6.61 -9.01
N VAL A 340 4.09 -6.64 -9.51
CA VAL A 340 3.82 -6.81 -10.94
C VAL A 340 3.16 -5.55 -11.46
N ALA A 341 3.76 -4.93 -12.47
CA ALA A 341 3.13 -3.89 -13.26
C ALA A 341 2.31 -4.49 -14.40
N VAL A 342 1.17 -3.89 -14.71
CA VAL A 342 0.29 -4.26 -15.81
C VAL A 342 0.18 -3.08 -16.76
N GLU A 343 0.63 -3.28 -18.01
CA GLU A 343 0.49 -2.29 -19.06
C GLU A 343 -0.94 -2.31 -19.60
N CYS A 344 -1.65 -1.21 -19.42
CA CYS A 344 -3.08 -1.08 -19.75
C CYS A 344 -3.37 -0.38 -21.08
N SER A 345 -2.34 0.14 -21.76
CA SER A 345 -2.49 0.90 -23.02
C SER A 345 -1.45 0.49 -24.06
#